data_d24273f7b91f29b587ac44ffba894b45
#
_entry.id   d24273f7b91f29b587ac44ffba894b45
#
_cell.length_a   1.000
_cell.length_b   1.000
_cell.length_c   1.000
_cell.angle_alpha   90.00
_cell.angle_beta   90.00
_cell.angle_gamma   90.00
#
_symmetry.space_group_name_H-M   'P 1'
#
loop_
_entity.id
_entity.type
_entity.pdbx_description
1 polymer ?
#
loop_
_entity_poly.entity_id
_entity_poly.type
_entity_poly.pdbx_seq_one_letter_code
_entity_poly.pdbx_strand_id
1 'polypeptide(L)'
;MQRGELRWYTFAAPDKRRPVLLLTRNEVVASLNELIVVPATRTIRGLETEVLLSPDDGMPTACALNFDHVSLAQRSRLGACIATLAPARWEEVERALLVFYPCMNG
;
A
#
# COMPACT_ATOMS: atom_id res chain seq x y z
N MET A 1 7.42 9.06 9.43
CA MET A 1 6.54 8.09 8.74
C MET A 1 5.26 8.80 8.38
N GLN A 2 4.85 8.74 7.12
CA GLN A 2 3.71 9.48 6.60
C GLN A 2 2.89 8.63 5.64
N ARG A 3 1.60 8.94 5.55
CA ARG A 3 0.70 8.36 4.55
C ARG A 3 1.27 8.54 3.15
N GLY A 4 1.22 7.48 2.35
CA GLY A 4 1.73 7.49 0.99
C GLY A 4 3.15 7.00 0.85
N GLU A 5 3.85 6.77 1.93
CA GLU A 5 5.16 6.14 1.86
C GLU A 5 5.03 4.67 1.52
N LEU A 6 5.93 4.21 0.67
CA LEU A 6 6.10 2.79 0.35
C LEU A 6 7.28 2.29 1.15
N ARG A 7 7.03 1.31 2.01
CA ARG A 7 8.05 0.78 2.93
C ARG A 7 8.13 -0.72 2.83
N TRP A 8 9.29 -1.26 3.16
CA TRP A 8 9.46 -2.71 3.27
C TRP A 8 8.74 -3.24 4.49
N TYR A 9 8.09 -4.39 4.35
CA TYR A 9 7.43 -5.08 5.46
C TYR A 9 7.46 -6.59 5.22
N THR A 10 7.67 -7.35 6.29
CA THR A 10 7.60 -8.81 6.25
C THR A 10 6.39 -9.24 7.07
N PHE A 11 5.41 -9.84 6.38
CA PHE A 11 4.25 -10.43 7.03
C PHE A 11 4.67 -11.73 7.71
N ALA A 12 3.74 -12.36 8.44
CA ALA A 12 4.07 -13.61 9.16
C ALA A 12 4.62 -14.67 8.20
N ALA A 13 5.56 -15.49 8.71
CA ALA A 13 6.12 -16.56 7.92
C ALA A 13 5.00 -17.48 7.39
N PRO A 14 5.15 -18.04 6.18
CA PRO A 14 6.34 -18.05 5.33
C PRO A 14 6.48 -16.88 4.37
N ASP A 15 5.72 -15.81 4.56
CA ASP A 15 5.72 -14.68 3.64
C ASP A 15 7.08 -14.02 3.56
N LYS A 16 7.39 -13.51 2.36
CA LYS A 16 8.61 -12.76 2.11
C LYS A 16 8.40 -11.28 2.38
N ARG A 17 9.51 -10.57 2.54
CA ARG A 17 9.51 -9.12 2.60
C ARG A 17 8.97 -8.55 1.29
N ARG A 18 8.07 -7.59 1.37
CA ARG A 18 7.50 -6.91 0.21
C ARG A 18 7.23 -5.45 0.51
N PRO A 19 7.13 -4.61 -0.53
CA PRO A 19 6.70 -3.23 -0.32
C PRO A 19 5.25 -3.17 0.12
N VAL A 20 4.94 -2.19 0.96
CA VAL A 20 3.56 -1.87 1.35
C VAL A 20 3.35 -0.37 1.27
N LEU A 21 2.16 0.04 0.86
CA LEU A 21 1.75 1.45 0.84
C LEU A 21 1.08 1.79 2.17
N LEU A 22 1.55 2.84 2.83
CA LEU A 22 0.97 3.30 4.08
C LEU A 22 -0.29 4.13 3.80
N LEU A 23 -1.44 3.65 4.29
CA LEU A 23 -2.73 4.31 4.07
C LEU A 23 -3.23 5.10 5.28
N THR A 24 -2.80 4.76 6.48
CA THR A 24 -3.28 5.43 7.69
C THR A 24 -3.05 6.93 7.61
N ARG A 25 -4.05 7.71 8.00
CA ARG A 25 -3.96 9.17 7.95
C ARG A 25 -2.88 9.70 8.88
N ASN A 26 -2.23 10.78 8.47
CA ASN A 26 -1.06 11.31 9.17
C ASN A 26 -1.34 11.71 10.62
N GLU A 27 -2.56 12.16 10.92
CA GLU A 27 -2.93 12.64 12.24
C GLU A 27 -2.77 11.59 13.33
N VAL A 28 -2.83 10.30 12.97
CA VAL A 28 -2.78 9.21 13.95
C VAL A 28 -1.64 8.23 13.74
N VAL A 29 -0.81 8.41 12.70
CA VAL A 29 0.28 7.47 12.39
C VAL A 29 1.21 7.29 13.60
N ALA A 30 1.56 8.37 14.28
CA ALA A 30 2.47 8.30 15.42
C ALA A 30 1.83 7.70 16.68
N SER A 31 0.50 7.66 16.74
CA SER A 31 -0.26 7.23 17.92
C SER A 31 -0.67 5.76 17.88
N LEU A 32 -0.77 5.19 16.69
CA LEU A 32 -1.24 3.82 16.52
C LEU A 32 -0.08 2.84 16.45
N ASN A 33 -0.24 1.69 17.08
CA ASN A 33 0.74 0.61 17.01
C ASN A 33 0.62 -0.17 15.71
N GLU A 34 -0.57 -0.24 15.15
CA GLU A 34 -0.84 -0.90 13.87
C GLU A 34 -1.37 0.10 12.86
N LEU A 35 -0.86 0.02 11.65
CA LEU A 35 -1.22 0.92 10.56
C LEU A 35 -1.84 0.12 9.42
N ILE A 36 -2.76 0.74 8.70
CA ILE A 36 -3.38 0.12 7.52
C ILE A 36 -2.43 0.29 6.35
N VAL A 37 -2.12 -0.83 5.69
CA VAL A 37 -1.21 -0.87 4.55
C VAL A 37 -1.80 -1.68 3.41
N VAL A 38 -1.31 -1.42 2.20
CA VAL A 38 -1.66 -2.18 0.99
C VAL A 38 -0.40 -2.86 0.49
N PRO A 39 -0.36 -4.20 0.47
CA PRO A 39 0.83 -4.90 -0.02
C PRO A 39 0.96 -4.81 -1.54
N ALA A 40 2.21 -4.76 -2.00
CA ALA A 40 2.54 -4.86 -3.40
C ALA A 40 2.91 -6.30 -3.75
N THR A 41 2.53 -6.74 -4.94
CA THR A 41 2.84 -8.06 -5.46
C THR A 41 3.47 -7.94 -6.84
N ARG A 42 4.38 -8.86 -7.14
CA ARG A 42 4.94 -8.96 -8.50
C ARG A 42 3.97 -9.64 -9.46
N THR A 43 2.99 -10.37 -8.94
CA THR A 43 2.00 -11.04 -9.78
C THR A 43 0.90 -10.05 -10.12
N ILE A 44 0.95 -9.53 -11.34
CA ILE A 44 -0.01 -8.53 -11.83
C ILE A 44 -1.12 -9.27 -12.56
N ARG A 45 -2.36 -9.08 -12.13
CA ARG A 45 -3.52 -9.79 -12.68
C ARG A 45 -4.43 -8.91 -13.52
N GLY A 46 -4.19 -7.58 -13.55
CA GLY A 46 -5.02 -6.64 -14.28
C GLY A 46 -6.39 -6.41 -13.64
N LEU A 47 -6.48 -6.54 -12.33
CA LEU A 47 -7.73 -6.32 -11.61
C LEU A 47 -7.94 -4.83 -11.33
N GLU A 48 -9.21 -4.43 -11.22
CA GLU A 48 -9.56 -3.04 -10.90
C GLU A 48 -9.11 -2.63 -9.49
N THR A 49 -8.86 -3.61 -8.62
CA THR A 49 -8.34 -3.40 -7.27
C THR A 49 -6.83 -3.28 -7.23
N GLU A 50 -6.17 -3.26 -8.38
CA GLU A 50 -4.73 -3.12 -8.47
C GLU A 50 -4.33 -1.73 -8.94
N VAL A 51 -3.26 -1.19 -8.34
CA VAL A 51 -2.60 0.03 -8.83
C VAL A 51 -1.19 -0.35 -9.22
N LEU A 52 -0.87 -0.18 -10.50
CA LEU A 52 0.43 -0.57 -11.04
C LEU A 52 1.51 0.43 -10.65
N LEU A 53 2.63 -0.09 -10.17
CA LEU A 53 3.82 0.69 -9.85
C LEU A 53 5.02 0.14 -10.62
N SER A 54 5.97 1.00 -10.89
CA SER A 54 7.17 0.65 -11.68
C SER A 54 8.40 1.37 -11.12
N PRO A 55 9.58 1.13 -11.67
CA PRO A 55 10.76 1.93 -11.31
C PRO A 55 10.56 3.43 -11.49
N ASP A 56 9.67 3.86 -12.39
CA ASP A 56 9.33 5.28 -12.54
C ASP A 56 8.69 5.87 -11.28
N ASP A 57 8.09 5.03 -10.46
CA ASP A 57 7.51 5.42 -9.17
C ASP A 57 8.52 5.28 -8.02
N GLY A 58 9.74 4.85 -8.32
CA GLY A 58 10.78 4.63 -7.32
C GLY A 58 10.84 3.20 -6.80
N MET A 59 10.08 2.28 -7.40
CA MET A 59 10.06 0.89 -6.95
C MET A 59 11.24 0.10 -7.54
N PRO A 60 11.71 -0.95 -6.82
CA PRO A 60 12.80 -1.79 -7.34
C PRO A 60 12.43 -2.53 -8.62
N THR A 61 11.18 -2.95 -8.75
CA THR A 61 10.68 -3.67 -9.93
C THR A 61 9.22 -3.30 -10.17
N ALA A 62 8.71 -3.66 -11.35
CA ALA A 62 7.29 -3.54 -11.63
C ALA A 62 6.49 -4.41 -10.65
N CYS A 63 5.42 -3.86 -10.11
CA CYS A 63 4.56 -4.54 -9.14
C CYS A 63 3.18 -3.92 -9.17
N ALA A 64 2.26 -4.48 -8.38
CA ALA A 64 0.92 -3.93 -8.23
C ALA A 64 0.55 -3.86 -6.75
N LEU A 65 0.02 -2.71 -6.33
CA LEU A 65 -0.64 -2.61 -5.03
C LEU A 65 -1.95 -3.39 -5.12
N ASN A 66 -2.16 -4.31 -4.19
CA ASN A 66 -3.34 -5.17 -4.21
C ASN A 66 -4.31 -4.75 -3.11
N PHE A 67 -5.35 -4.00 -3.47
CA PHE A 67 -6.32 -3.49 -2.52
C PHE A 67 -7.28 -4.55 -1.99
N ASP A 68 -7.34 -5.72 -2.61
CA ASP A 68 -8.09 -6.85 -2.04
C ASP A 68 -7.39 -7.43 -0.81
N HIS A 69 -6.12 -7.10 -0.60
CA HIS A 69 -5.33 -7.60 0.52
C HIS A 69 -4.92 -6.50 1.51
N VAL A 70 -5.73 -5.43 1.61
CA VAL A 70 -5.51 -4.41 2.64
C VAL A 70 -5.33 -5.09 3.99
N SER A 71 -4.28 -4.71 4.72
CA SER A 71 -3.85 -5.42 5.91
C SER A 71 -3.41 -4.46 6.99
N LEU A 72 -3.20 -4.99 8.20
CA LEU A 72 -2.57 -4.25 9.28
C LEU A 72 -1.09 -4.60 9.34
N ALA A 73 -0.27 -3.60 9.60
CA ALA A 73 1.17 -3.77 9.81
C ALA A 73 1.56 -3.13 11.14
N GLN A 74 2.42 -3.79 11.90
CA GLN A 74 2.94 -3.20 13.13
C GLN A 74 3.88 -2.05 12.77
N ARG A 75 3.59 -0.86 13.27
CA ARG A 75 4.38 0.34 12.96
C ARG A 75 5.87 0.13 13.25
N SER A 76 6.18 -0.51 14.39
CA SER A 76 7.56 -0.75 14.80
C SER A 76 8.33 -1.71 13.88
N ARG A 77 7.64 -2.45 13.02
CA ARG A 77 8.25 -3.43 12.12
C ARG A 77 8.30 -2.95 10.67
N LEU A 78 7.76 -1.77 10.39
CA LEU A 78 7.89 -1.18 9.06
C LEU A 78 9.35 -0.79 8.82
N GLY A 79 9.87 -1.22 7.68
CA GLY A 79 11.26 -1.03 7.32
C GLY A 79 11.51 0.29 6.61
N ALA A 80 12.62 0.34 5.86
CA ALA A 80 13.05 1.53 5.16
C ALA A 80 12.01 2.03 4.15
N CYS A 81 11.94 3.35 4.02
CA CYS A 81 11.11 3.98 2.99
C CYS A 81 11.76 3.77 1.62
N ILE A 82 10.98 3.23 0.69
CA ILE A 82 11.42 2.97 -0.68
C ILE A 82 11.17 4.20 -1.54
N ALA A 83 9.96 4.75 -1.42
CA ALA A 83 9.50 5.86 -2.24
C ALA A 83 8.25 6.46 -1.58
N THR A 84 7.80 7.58 -2.11
CA THR A 84 6.53 8.19 -1.71
C THR A 84 5.65 8.27 -2.94
N LEU A 85 4.40 7.82 -2.81
CA LEU A 85 3.45 7.84 -3.93
C LEU A 85 3.21 9.29 -4.35
N ALA A 86 3.37 9.56 -5.65
CA ALA A 86 3.17 10.91 -6.18
C ALA A 86 1.70 11.33 -6.01
N PRO A 87 1.44 12.62 -5.71
CA PRO A 87 0.06 13.09 -5.51
C PRO A 87 -0.88 12.76 -6.65
N ALA A 88 -0.40 12.80 -7.90
CA ALA A 88 -1.21 12.50 -9.06
C ALA A 88 -1.71 11.04 -9.10
N ARG A 89 -1.09 10.14 -8.33
CA ARG A 89 -1.45 8.72 -8.33
C ARG A 89 -2.56 8.39 -7.33
N TRP A 90 -2.90 9.31 -6.43
CA TRP A 90 -3.92 9.04 -5.41
C TRP A 90 -5.31 8.82 -5.99
N GLU A 91 -5.60 9.38 -7.15
CA GLU A 91 -6.88 9.13 -7.82
C GLU A 91 -7.06 7.66 -8.17
N GLU A 92 -5.98 6.99 -8.59
CA GLU A 92 -6.01 5.54 -8.87
C GLU A 92 -6.23 4.75 -7.59
N VAL A 93 -5.62 5.18 -6.49
CA VAL A 93 -5.79 4.54 -5.16
C VAL A 93 -7.25 4.65 -4.73
N GLU A 94 -7.85 5.83 -4.83
CA GLU A 94 -9.25 6.02 -4.48
C GLU A 94 -10.17 5.15 -5.33
N ARG A 95 -9.89 5.05 -6.62
CA ARG A 95 -10.68 4.22 -7.52
C ARG A 95 -10.60 2.74 -7.12
N ALA A 96 -9.41 2.25 -6.82
CA ALA A 96 -9.22 0.87 -6.40
C ALA A 96 -9.91 0.59 -5.06
N LEU A 97 -9.85 1.53 -4.12
CA LEU A 97 -10.53 1.40 -2.83
C LEU A 97 -12.04 1.34 -3.00
N LEU A 98 -12.61 2.11 -3.92
CA LEU A 98 -14.05 2.11 -4.19
C LEU A 98 -14.51 0.81 -4.83
N VAL A 99 -13.66 0.14 -5.60
CA VAL A 99 -13.97 -1.19 -6.12
C VAL A 99 -13.93 -2.22 -4.99
N PHE A 100 -12.90 -2.16 -4.15
CA PHE A 100 -12.76 -3.05 -2.99
C PHE A 100 -13.90 -2.85 -1.97
N TYR A 101 -14.26 -1.60 -1.71
CA TYR A 101 -15.31 -1.26 -0.75
C TYR A 101 -16.20 -0.17 -1.36
N PRO A 102 -17.23 -0.56 -2.14
CA PRO A 102 -18.09 0.41 -2.81
C PRO A 102 -18.91 1.22 -1.81
N CYS A 103 -19.18 2.48 -2.16
CA CYS A 103 -20.04 3.33 -1.36
C CYS A 103 -21.47 2.79 -1.38
N MET A 104 -22.06 2.66 -0.19
CA MET A 104 -23.38 2.08 -0.05
C MET A 104 -24.52 3.04 -0.34
N ASN A 105 -24.22 4.33 -0.42
CA ASN A 105 -25.24 5.36 -0.71
C ASN A 105 -25.35 5.67 -2.19
N GLY A 106 -24.58 4.97 -2.94
CA GLY A 106 -24.58 5.17 -4.40
C GLY A 106 -25.73 4.47 -5.03
#